data_edd61421142f49572b6d506bb27e878b
#
_entry.id   edd61421142f49572b6d506bb27e878b
#
_cell.length_a   1.000
_cell.length_b   1.000
_cell.length_c   1.000
_cell.angle_alpha   90.00
_cell.angle_beta   90.00
_cell.angle_gamma   90.00
#
_symmetry.space_group_name_H-M   'P 1'
#
loop_
_entity.id
_entity.type
_entity.pdbx_description
1 polymer ?
#
loop_
_entity_poly.entity_id
_entity_poly.type
_entity_poly.pdbx_seq_one_letter_code
_entity_poly.pdbx_strand_id
1 'polypeptide(L)'
;MNITSQQYDSVIAICRSLFINKMKDYGSAWRILRLPSLTDQIYIKAQRIRSLQENEVRKIEEDETGEFIGIINYSIMALIQLELGVVDQPDINVEKATELFDAKVNITKQLMEDKNHDYGEAWREMRVSSLTDLILQKLLRVKQIEDNKGKTLVSEGIDANYQDMINYAVFALILMEFNK
;
A
#
# COMPACT_ATOMS: atom_id res chain seq x y z
N MET A 1 4.93 -14.79 -19.00
CA MET A 1 4.42 -14.00 -17.85
C MET A 1 2.98 -14.41 -17.60
N ASN A 2 2.62 -14.74 -16.37
CA ASN A 2 1.26 -15.16 -16.06
C ASN A 2 0.34 -13.94 -15.95
N ILE A 3 -0.98 -14.20 -15.94
CA ILE A 3 -1.98 -13.12 -15.93
C ILE A 3 -1.91 -12.27 -14.66
N THR A 4 -1.62 -12.86 -13.52
CA THR A 4 -1.50 -12.13 -12.25
C THR A 4 -0.36 -11.12 -12.30
N SER A 5 0.78 -11.51 -12.84
CA SER A 5 1.92 -10.60 -13.00
C SER A 5 1.54 -9.41 -13.88
N GLN A 6 0.82 -9.65 -14.97
CA GLN A 6 0.37 -8.59 -15.87
C GLN A 6 -0.66 -7.67 -15.20
N GLN A 7 -1.61 -8.24 -14.47
CA GLN A 7 -2.62 -7.45 -13.73
C GLN A 7 -1.97 -6.62 -12.63
N TYR A 8 -1.02 -7.21 -11.91
CA TYR A 8 -0.25 -6.51 -10.88
C TYR A 8 0.46 -5.28 -11.48
N ASP A 9 1.17 -5.49 -12.58
CA ASP A 9 1.90 -4.40 -13.25
C ASP A 9 0.95 -3.32 -13.76
N SER A 10 -0.24 -3.68 -14.24
CA SER A 10 -1.26 -2.71 -14.69
C SER A 10 -1.75 -1.83 -13.52
N VAL A 11 -2.00 -2.43 -12.36
CA VAL A 11 -2.39 -1.68 -11.16
C VAL A 11 -1.25 -0.75 -10.72
N ILE A 12 -0.03 -1.26 -10.65
CA ILE A 12 1.13 -0.47 -10.23
C ILE A 12 1.39 0.69 -11.19
N ALA A 13 1.17 0.50 -12.49
CA ALA A 13 1.35 1.58 -13.47
C ALA A 13 0.45 2.77 -13.15
N ILE A 14 -0.79 2.52 -12.74
CA ILE A 14 -1.73 3.59 -12.33
C ILE A 14 -1.22 4.30 -11.07
N CYS A 15 -0.81 3.52 -10.07
CA CYS A 15 -0.28 4.07 -8.81
C CYS A 15 0.98 4.90 -9.05
N ARG A 16 1.87 4.39 -9.89
CA ARG A 16 3.14 5.03 -10.25
C ARG A 16 2.92 6.36 -10.95
N SER A 17 2.00 6.39 -11.89
CA SER A 17 1.65 7.62 -12.63
C SER A 17 1.16 8.70 -11.68
N LEU A 18 0.28 8.36 -10.74
CA LEU A 18 -0.21 9.30 -9.74
C LEU A 18 0.92 9.78 -8.82
N PHE A 19 1.78 8.86 -8.36
CA PHE A 19 2.92 9.19 -7.52
C PHE A 19 3.85 10.20 -8.22
N ILE A 20 4.20 9.96 -9.47
CA ILE A 20 5.08 10.83 -10.26
C ILE A 20 4.44 12.20 -10.44
N ASN A 21 3.14 12.25 -10.77
CA ASN A 21 2.43 13.52 -10.98
C ASN A 21 2.39 14.34 -9.69
N LYS A 22 2.15 13.71 -8.55
CA LYS A 22 2.20 14.41 -7.25
C LYS A 22 3.61 14.87 -6.91
N MET A 23 4.64 14.12 -7.26
CA MET A 23 6.04 14.53 -7.09
C MET A 23 6.34 15.78 -7.92
N LYS A 24 5.79 15.87 -9.13
CA LYS A 24 5.96 17.06 -9.99
C LYS A 24 5.28 18.29 -9.39
N ASP A 25 4.12 18.10 -8.73
CA ASP A 25 3.38 19.21 -8.13
C ASP A 25 3.96 19.66 -6.81
N TYR A 26 4.34 18.74 -5.94
CA TYR A 26 4.67 19.01 -4.53
C TYR A 26 6.09 18.63 -4.14
N GLY A 27 6.87 18.05 -5.05
CA GLY A 27 8.19 17.53 -4.72
C GLY A 27 8.09 16.38 -3.71
N SER A 28 9.16 16.17 -2.96
CA SER A 28 9.23 15.10 -1.96
C SER A 28 8.83 15.56 -0.56
N ALA A 29 7.74 16.33 -0.46
CA ALA A 29 7.26 16.85 0.83
C ALA A 29 7.03 15.73 1.86
N TRP A 30 6.63 14.54 1.41
CA TRP A 30 6.40 13.38 2.26
C TRP A 30 7.66 12.87 2.98
N ARG A 31 8.84 13.30 2.55
CA ARG A 31 10.10 12.90 3.20
C ARG A 31 10.21 13.40 4.65
N ILE A 32 9.44 14.41 5.04
CA ILE A 32 9.42 14.89 6.42
C ILE A 32 8.49 14.05 7.33
N LEU A 33 7.72 13.13 6.77
CA LEU A 33 6.73 12.39 7.53
C LEU A 33 7.38 11.25 8.32
N ARG A 34 7.10 11.22 9.61
CA ARG A 34 7.45 10.09 10.47
C ARG A 34 6.57 8.91 10.14
N LEU A 35 7.03 7.69 10.41
CA LEU A 35 6.29 6.46 10.10
C LEU A 35 4.88 6.44 10.70
N PRO A 36 4.66 6.84 11.98
CA PRO A 36 3.30 6.87 12.52
C PRO A 36 2.36 7.78 11.74
N SER A 37 2.86 8.87 11.17
CA SER A 37 2.04 9.76 10.34
C SER A 37 1.59 9.09 9.06
N LEU A 38 2.47 8.34 8.43
CA LEU A 38 2.12 7.54 7.23
C LEU A 38 1.13 6.43 7.58
N THR A 39 1.37 5.73 8.69
CA THR A 39 0.46 4.69 9.18
C THR A 39 -0.94 5.26 9.39
N ASP A 40 -1.06 6.44 10.01
CA ASP A 40 -2.35 7.08 10.25
C ASP A 40 -3.04 7.49 8.94
N GLN A 41 -2.29 7.95 7.94
CA GLN A 41 -2.87 8.26 6.63
C GLN A 41 -3.43 7.01 5.96
N ILE A 42 -2.71 5.90 6.03
CA ILE A 42 -3.18 4.63 5.49
C ILE A 42 -4.43 4.17 6.25
N TYR A 43 -4.43 4.32 7.57
CA TYR A 43 -5.55 3.94 8.42
C TYR A 43 -6.84 4.69 8.04
N ILE A 44 -6.74 6.01 7.83
CA ILE A 44 -7.89 6.83 7.43
C ILE A 44 -8.48 6.33 6.11
N LYS A 45 -7.63 5.99 5.14
CA LYS A 45 -8.08 5.47 3.84
C LYS A 45 -8.74 4.10 3.97
N ALA A 46 -8.16 3.21 4.76
CA ALA A 46 -8.73 1.87 4.99
C ALA A 46 -10.07 1.95 5.70
N GLN A 47 -10.21 2.82 6.72
CA GLN A 47 -11.47 3.06 7.41
C GLN A 47 -12.53 3.63 6.48
N ARG A 48 -12.13 4.53 5.60
CA ARG A 48 -13.06 5.09 4.62
C ARG A 48 -13.57 4.04 3.65
N ILE A 49 -12.69 3.15 3.19
CA ILE A 49 -13.09 2.03 2.33
C ILE A 49 -14.13 1.17 3.06
N ARG A 50 -13.87 0.82 4.30
CA ARG A 50 -14.79 0.01 5.11
C ARG A 50 -16.14 0.71 5.27
N SER A 51 -16.14 2.01 5.55
CA SER A 51 -17.37 2.79 5.66
C SER A 51 -18.14 2.80 4.35
N LEU A 52 -17.47 2.97 3.21
CA LEU A 52 -18.11 2.93 1.90
C LEU A 52 -18.71 1.55 1.59
N GLN A 53 -18.06 0.48 2.02
CA GLN A 53 -18.55 -0.89 1.82
C GLN A 53 -19.78 -1.19 2.70
N GLU A 54 -19.86 -0.60 3.88
CA GLU A 54 -20.95 -0.80 4.82
C GLU A 54 -22.17 0.09 4.55
N ASN A 55 -21.99 1.24 3.89
CA ASN A 55 -23.05 2.21 3.65
C ASN A 55 -23.76 1.91 2.33
N GLU A 56 -25.09 1.77 2.40
CA GLU A 56 -25.93 1.57 1.22
C GLU A 56 -26.10 2.87 0.41
N VAL A 57 -26.10 4.03 1.09
CA VAL A 57 -26.30 5.33 0.45
C VAL A 57 -25.04 6.18 0.66
N ARG A 58 -24.43 6.60 -0.43
CA ARG A 58 -23.24 7.43 -0.43
C ARG A 58 -23.60 8.87 -0.75
N LYS A 59 -23.10 9.81 0.06
CA LYS A 59 -23.32 11.25 -0.17
C LYS A 59 -22.34 11.84 -1.18
N ILE A 60 -21.18 11.20 -1.36
CA ILE A 60 -20.14 11.61 -2.31
C ILE A 60 -19.89 10.43 -3.24
N GLU A 61 -19.94 10.71 -4.56
CA GLU A 61 -19.65 9.69 -5.57
C GLU A 61 -18.14 9.46 -5.70
N GLU A 62 -17.55 8.85 -4.69
CA GLU A 62 -16.18 8.38 -4.75
C GLU A 62 -16.19 6.88 -4.50
N ASP A 63 -15.46 6.14 -5.30
CA ASP A 63 -15.33 4.70 -5.11
C ASP A 63 -14.08 4.36 -4.29
N GLU A 64 -13.92 3.09 -4.00
CA GLU A 64 -12.81 2.58 -3.20
C GLU A 64 -11.48 2.61 -3.97
N THR A 65 -11.50 2.72 -5.29
CA THR A 65 -10.30 2.63 -6.14
C THR A 65 -9.25 3.65 -5.73
N GLY A 66 -9.64 4.93 -5.61
CA GLY A 66 -8.71 5.99 -5.22
C GLY A 66 -8.11 5.77 -3.83
N GLU A 67 -8.88 5.23 -2.90
CA GLU A 67 -8.41 4.94 -1.55
C GLU A 67 -7.40 3.77 -1.53
N PHE A 68 -7.64 2.70 -2.30
CA PHE A 68 -6.68 1.61 -2.43
C PHE A 68 -5.37 2.08 -3.08
N ILE A 69 -5.45 2.94 -4.10
CA ILE A 69 -4.26 3.53 -4.71
C ILE A 69 -3.47 4.33 -3.66
N GLY A 70 -4.17 5.11 -2.85
CA GLY A 70 -3.55 5.85 -1.74
C GLY A 70 -2.86 4.95 -0.73
N ILE A 71 -3.49 3.83 -0.37
CA ILE A 71 -2.89 2.83 0.54
C ILE A 71 -1.58 2.31 -0.05
N ILE A 72 -1.58 1.96 -1.34
CA ILE A 72 -0.38 1.47 -2.02
C ILE A 72 0.73 2.52 -1.99
N ASN A 73 0.43 3.74 -2.40
CA ASN A 73 1.45 4.79 -2.50
C ASN A 73 2.01 5.21 -1.14
N TYR A 74 1.15 5.38 -0.13
CA TYR A 74 1.63 5.69 1.23
C TYR A 74 2.44 4.54 1.84
N SER A 75 2.07 3.29 1.57
CA SER A 75 2.83 2.13 2.05
C SER A 75 4.20 2.06 1.39
N ILE A 76 4.30 2.39 0.10
CA ILE A 76 5.58 2.48 -0.59
C ILE A 76 6.42 3.62 -0.01
N MET A 77 5.83 4.78 0.26
CA MET A 77 6.52 5.89 0.93
C MET A 77 7.05 5.45 2.30
N ALA A 78 6.26 4.68 3.05
CA ALA A 78 6.68 4.15 4.35
C ALA A 78 7.90 3.24 4.21
N LEU A 79 7.92 2.37 3.20
CA LEU A 79 9.08 1.52 2.93
C LEU A 79 10.32 2.35 2.59
N ILE A 80 10.16 3.43 1.83
CA ILE A 80 11.26 4.35 1.50
C ILE A 80 11.76 5.05 2.78
N GLN A 81 10.84 5.52 3.63
CA GLN A 81 11.20 6.17 4.89
C GLN A 81 11.92 5.22 5.85
N LEU A 82 11.56 3.94 5.85
CA LEU A 82 12.27 2.92 6.64
C LEU A 82 13.73 2.79 6.20
N GLU A 83 13.99 2.88 4.89
CA GLU A 83 15.35 2.77 4.36
C GLU A 83 16.15 4.06 4.56
N LEU A 84 15.57 5.22 4.22
CA LEU A 84 16.31 6.49 4.19
C LEU A 84 16.28 7.27 5.49
N GLY A 85 15.29 7.00 6.35
CA GLY A 85 15.04 7.82 7.54
C GLY A 85 14.27 9.09 7.22
N VAL A 86 13.73 9.72 8.26
CA VAL A 86 12.95 10.96 8.17
C VAL A 86 13.91 12.15 8.11
N VAL A 87 13.57 13.17 7.32
CA VAL A 87 14.38 14.37 7.15
C VAL A 87 13.58 15.62 7.50
N ASP A 88 14.26 16.75 7.73
CA ASP A 88 13.62 18.02 8.07
C ASP A 88 13.13 18.78 6.83
N GLN A 89 13.72 18.52 5.69
CA GLN A 89 13.42 19.20 4.42
C GLN A 89 13.32 18.18 3.30
N PRO A 90 12.46 18.42 2.29
CA PRO A 90 12.45 17.57 1.09
C PRO A 90 13.85 17.53 0.46
N ASP A 91 14.34 16.33 0.15
CA ASP A 91 15.76 16.12 -0.20
C ASP A 91 15.99 15.30 -1.46
N ILE A 92 14.93 14.78 -2.11
CA ILE A 92 15.09 13.99 -3.34
C ILE A 92 14.23 14.56 -4.47
N ASN A 93 14.72 14.39 -5.69
CA ASN A 93 13.99 14.81 -6.89
C ASN A 93 13.06 13.71 -7.41
N VAL A 94 12.32 14.02 -8.49
CA VAL A 94 11.36 13.08 -9.10
C VAL A 94 12.07 11.80 -9.56
N GLU A 95 13.22 11.91 -10.18
CA GLU A 95 13.98 10.77 -10.71
C GLU A 95 14.40 9.81 -9.59
N LYS A 96 14.94 10.35 -8.50
CA LYS A 96 15.37 9.53 -7.35
C LYS A 96 14.17 8.91 -6.64
N ALA A 97 13.10 9.67 -6.45
CA ALA A 97 11.88 9.15 -5.82
C ALA A 97 11.27 8.02 -6.65
N THR A 98 11.23 8.16 -7.97
CA THR A 98 10.72 7.13 -8.89
C THR A 98 11.58 5.87 -8.83
N GLU A 99 12.90 6.01 -8.82
CA GLU A 99 13.82 4.89 -8.67
C GLU A 99 13.56 4.10 -7.37
N LEU A 100 13.38 4.82 -6.27
CA LEU A 100 13.08 4.20 -4.97
C LEU A 100 11.71 3.53 -4.98
N PHE A 101 10.70 4.18 -5.57
CA PHE A 101 9.37 3.61 -5.74
C PHE A 101 9.46 2.27 -6.48
N ASP A 102 10.13 2.26 -7.62
CA ASP A 102 10.25 1.06 -8.44
C ASP A 102 10.99 -0.07 -7.70
N ALA A 103 12.03 0.27 -6.94
CA ALA A 103 12.77 -0.72 -6.16
C ALA A 103 11.87 -1.39 -5.10
N LYS A 104 11.05 -0.59 -4.40
CA LYS A 104 10.14 -1.13 -3.37
C LYS A 104 9.03 -1.97 -3.99
N VAL A 105 8.51 -1.55 -5.14
CA VAL A 105 7.52 -2.34 -5.89
C VAL A 105 8.11 -3.69 -6.31
N ASN A 106 9.32 -3.71 -6.81
CA ASN A 106 9.95 -4.96 -7.29
C ASN A 106 10.12 -5.97 -6.16
N ILE A 107 10.57 -5.54 -4.98
CA ILE A 107 10.71 -6.41 -3.80
C ILE A 107 9.33 -6.93 -3.37
N THR A 108 8.34 -6.06 -3.33
CA THR A 108 6.98 -6.39 -2.88
C THR A 108 6.29 -7.35 -3.85
N LYS A 109 6.46 -7.12 -5.16
CA LYS A 109 5.94 -8.04 -6.19
C LYS A 109 6.58 -9.41 -6.10
N GLN A 110 7.90 -9.47 -5.89
CA GLN A 110 8.59 -10.75 -5.72
C GLN A 110 8.03 -11.53 -4.53
N LEU A 111 7.77 -10.86 -3.42
CA LEU A 111 7.13 -11.48 -2.26
C LEU A 111 5.76 -12.06 -2.63
N MET A 112 4.96 -11.32 -3.38
CA MET A 112 3.65 -11.78 -3.87
C MET A 112 3.80 -13.05 -4.73
N GLU A 113 4.75 -13.04 -5.66
CA GLU A 113 4.98 -14.17 -6.56
C GLU A 113 5.43 -15.42 -5.79
N ASP A 114 6.31 -15.25 -4.81
CA ASP A 114 6.78 -16.34 -3.97
C ASP A 114 5.64 -16.96 -3.15
N LYS A 115 4.79 -16.12 -2.56
CA LYS A 115 3.61 -16.58 -1.79
C LYS A 115 2.60 -17.27 -2.70
N ASN A 116 2.34 -16.76 -3.89
CA ASN A 116 1.42 -17.37 -4.84
C ASN A 116 1.95 -18.74 -5.31
N HIS A 117 3.26 -18.89 -5.47
CA HIS A 117 3.88 -20.16 -5.81
C HIS A 117 3.59 -21.21 -4.72
N ASP A 118 3.72 -20.83 -3.44
CA ASP A 118 3.60 -21.76 -2.33
C ASP A 118 2.14 -22.04 -1.96
N TYR A 119 1.27 -21.03 -2.02
CA TYR A 119 -0.12 -21.10 -1.51
C TYR A 119 -1.17 -21.06 -2.60
N GLY A 120 -0.77 -20.90 -3.87
CA GLY A 120 -1.69 -20.67 -4.97
C GLY A 120 -2.27 -19.26 -4.92
N GLU A 121 -3.34 -19.04 -5.69
CA GLU A 121 -3.98 -17.72 -5.80
C GLU A 121 -5.34 -17.72 -5.10
N ALA A 122 -5.38 -18.18 -3.86
CA ALA A 122 -6.62 -18.24 -3.07
C ALA A 122 -7.26 -16.86 -2.89
N TRP A 123 -6.46 -15.80 -2.93
CA TRP A 123 -6.98 -14.41 -2.83
C TRP A 123 -8.00 -14.07 -3.93
N ARG A 124 -7.97 -14.77 -5.06
CA ARG A 124 -8.95 -14.54 -6.14
C ARG A 124 -10.38 -14.87 -5.74
N GLU A 125 -10.54 -15.76 -4.78
CA GLU A 125 -11.85 -16.15 -4.25
C GLU A 125 -12.26 -15.32 -3.04
N MET A 126 -11.42 -14.39 -2.60
CA MET A 126 -11.73 -13.52 -1.47
C MET A 126 -12.65 -12.38 -1.88
N ARG A 127 -13.41 -11.88 -0.92
CA ARG A 127 -14.17 -10.64 -1.08
C ARG A 127 -13.23 -9.44 -0.92
N VAL A 128 -13.50 -8.37 -1.65
CA VAL A 128 -12.76 -7.11 -1.48
C VAL A 128 -12.86 -6.62 -0.03
N SER A 129 -14.03 -6.77 0.60
CA SER A 129 -14.21 -6.42 2.01
C SER A 129 -13.30 -7.19 2.96
N SER A 130 -13.01 -8.45 2.65
CA SER A 130 -12.07 -9.26 3.45
C SER A 130 -10.63 -8.73 3.31
N LEU A 131 -10.24 -8.32 2.13
CA LEU A 131 -8.92 -7.70 1.90
C LEU A 131 -8.80 -6.38 2.66
N THR A 132 -9.87 -5.58 2.72
CA THR A 132 -9.92 -4.36 3.52
C THR A 132 -9.69 -4.67 5.00
N ASP A 133 -10.36 -5.70 5.52
CA ASP A 133 -10.20 -6.11 6.92
C ASP A 133 -8.77 -6.57 7.23
N LEU A 134 -8.15 -7.29 6.30
CA LEU A 134 -6.74 -7.71 6.47
C LEU A 134 -5.80 -6.52 6.48
N ILE A 135 -6.05 -5.51 5.65
CA ILE A 135 -5.28 -4.26 5.68
C ILE A 135 -5.42 -3.57 7.04
N LEU A 136 -6.65 -3.45 7.55
CA LEU A 136 -6.92 -2.87 8.86
C LEU A 136 -6.21 -3.64 9.98
N GLN A 137 -6.22 -4.97 9.91
CA GLN A 137 -5.51 -5.81 10.88
C GLN A 137 -4.00 -5.55 10.85
N LYS A 138 -3.40 -5.45 9.65
CA LYS A 138 -1.98 -5.12 9.51
C LYS A 138 -1.66 -3.75 10.07
N LEU A 139 -2.55 -2.77 9.89
CA LEU A 139 -2.38 -1.43 10.45
C LEU A 139 -2.37 -1.46 11.99
N LEU A 140 -3.25 -2.24 12.61
CA LEU A 140 -3.24 -2.42 14.06
C LEU A 140 -1.94 -3.05 14.53
N ARG A 141 -1.41 -4.02 13.80
CA ARG A 141 -0.10 -4.63 14.10
C ARG A 141 1.03 -3.61 13.99
N VAL A 142 1.02 -2.81 12.93
CA VAL A 142 2.03 -1.75 12.73
C VAL A 142 2.00 -0.76 13.90
N LYS A 143 0.81 -0.31 14.30
CA LYS A 143 0.66 0.59 15.43
C LYS A 143 1.21 -0.01 16.72
N GLN A 144 0.94 -1.28 16.98
CA GLN A 144 1.47 -1.98 18.16
C GLN A 144 3.00 -2.08 18.12
N ILE A 145 3.57 -2.38 16.96
CA ILE A 145 5.03 -2.44 16.79
C ILE A 145 5.64 -1.05 17.01
N GLU A 146 5.02 0.00 16.45
CA GLU A 146 5.46 1.39 16.64
C GLU A 146 5.41 1.77 18.13
N ASP A 147 4.30 1.44 18.82
CA ASP A 147 4.14 1.73 20.25
C ASP A 147 5.15 0.96 21.10
N ASN A 148 5.60 -0.21 20.64
CA ASN A 148 6.60 -1.02 21.29
C ASN A 148 8.02 -0.77 20.74
N LYS A 149 8.24 0.41 20.18
CA LYS A 149 9.55 0.88 19.67
C LYS A 149 10.18 -0.06 18.64
N GLY A 150 9.36 -0.70 17.81
CA GLY A 150 9.81 -1.57 16.73
C GLY A 150 10.11 -3.00 17.14
N LYS A 151 9.85 -3.40 18.37
CA LYS A 151 10.18 -4.74 18.90
C LYS A 151 9.03 -5.71 18.70
N THR A 152 9.35 -6.93 18.25
CA THR A 152 8.43 -8.05 18.18
C THR A 152 9.07 -9.29 18.80
N LEU A 153 8.24 -10.24 19.26
CA LEU A 153 8.73 -11.50 19.82
C LEU A 153 8.83 -12.60 18.77
N VAL A 154 7.79 -12.75 17.94
CA VAL A 154 7.69 -13.85 16.97
C VAL A 154 7.25 -13.38 15.59
N SER A 155 6.73 -12.14 15.48
CA SER A 155 6.15 -11.62 14.26
C SER A 155 7.20 -10.95 13.38
N GLU A 156 6.88 -10.86 12.09
CA GLU A 156 7.65 -10.10 11.13
C GLU A 156 7.71 -8.63 11.51
N GLY A 157 8.71 -7.93 11.00
CA GLY A 157 8.90 -6.51 11.25
C GLY A 157 7.88 -5.64 10.53
N ILE A 158 8.02 -4.34 10.72
CA ILE A 158 7.09 -3.33 10.18
C ILE A 158 7.10 -3.31 8.65
N ASP A 159 8.24 -3.54 8.03
CA ASP A 159 8.39 -3.59 6.57
C ASP A 159 7.55 -4.68 5.93
N ALA A 160 7.54 -5.88 6.49
CA ALA A 160 6.72 -6.99 6.00
C ALA A 160 5.23 -6.65 6.06
N ASN A 161 4.80 -5.95 7.10
CA ASN A 161 3.40 -5.51 7.22
C ASN A 161 3.02 -4.51 6.11
N TYR A 162 3.88 -3.55 5.80
CA TYR A 162 3.63 -2.62 4.70
C TYR A 162 3.61 -3.34 3.34
N GLN A 163 4.51 -4.30 3.12
CA GLN A 163 4.51 -5.10 1.89
C GLN A 163 3.22 -5.89 1.73
N ASP A 164 2.73 -6.50 2.80
CA ASP A 164 1.46 -7.23 2.77
C ASP A 164 0.29 -6.30 2.47
N MET A 165 0.26 -5.09 3.05
CA MET A 165 -0.80 -4.12 2.77
C MET A 165 -0.80 -3.68 1.30
N ILE A 166 0.37 -3.48 0.71
CA ILE A 166 0.49 -3.17 -0.72
C ILE A 166 -0.14 -4.31 -1.54
N ASN A 167 0.24 -5.54 -1.26
CA ASN A 167 -0.23 -6.70 -2.02
C ASN A 167 -1.74 -6.91 -1.85
N TYR A 168 -2.28 -6.76 -0.64
CA TYR A 168 -3.74 -6.84 -0.42
C TYR A 168 -4.48 -5.75 -1.19
N ALA A 169 -3.95 -4.53 -1.21
CA ALA A 169 -4.58 -3.43 -1.95
C ALA A 169 -4.50 -3.65 -3.46
N VAL A 170 -3.38 -4.16 -3.96
CA VAL A 170 -3.25 -4.54 -5.38
C VAL A 170 -4.26 -5.64 -5.72
N PHE A 171 -4.38 -6.68 -4.89
CA PHE A 171 -5.36 -7.75 -5.10
C PHE A 171 -6.78 -7.21 -5.13
N ALA A 172 -7.12 -6.29 -4.23
CA ALA A 172 -8.44 -5.66 -4.21
C ALA A 172 -8.73 -4.94 -5.54
N LEU A 173 -7.76 -4.18 -6.04
CA LEU A 173 -7.91 -3.48 -7.32
C LEU A 173 -8.01 -4.44 -8.50
N ILE A 174 -7.26 -5.55 -8.48
CA ILE A 174 -7.38 -6.58 -9.50
C ILE A 174 -8.79 -7.17 -9.50
N LEU A 175 -9.31 -7.51 -8.32
CA LEU A 175 -10.67 -8.08 -8.20
C LEU A 175 -11.74 -7.09 -8.66
N MET A 176 -11.57 -5.79 -8.39
CA MET A 176 -12.51 -4.75 -8.80
C MET A 176 -12.48 -4.49 -10.30
N GLU A 177 -11.32 -4.51 -10.92
CA GLU A 177 -11.13 -4.10 -12.32
C GLU A 177 -11.18 -5.26 -13.31
N PHE A 178 -10.66 -6.42 -12.95
CA PHE A 178 -10.42 -7.52 -13.90
C PHE A 178 -11.32 -8.73 -13.69
N ASN A 179 -12.14 -8.77 -12.63
CA ASN A 179 -13.05 -9.87 -12.34
C ASN A 179 -14.52 -9.49 -12.55
N LYS A 180 -14.75 -8.46 -13.31
CA LYS A 180 -16.14 -8.04 -13.64
C LYS A 180 -16.73 -8.91 -14.75
#